data_327f2da73b4179bd048aae9669776ae6
#
_entry.id   327f2da73b4179bd048aae9669776ae6
#
_cell.length_a   1.000
_cell.length_b   1.000
_cell.length_c   1.000
_cell.angle_alpha   90.00
_cell.angle_beta   90.00
_cell.angle_gamma   90.00
#
_symmetry.space_group_name_H-M   'P 1'
#
loop_
_entity.id
_entity.type
_entity.pdbx_description
1 polymer ?
#
loop_
_entity_poly.entity_id
_entity_poly.type
_entity_poly.pdbx_seq_one_letter_code
_entity_poly.pdbx_strand_id
1 'polypeptide(L)'
;MAETIIQKSLGDALAPRYKSYAQETLEERAIPDIRDGLKPVHLRILYCMYNDLNLTHNHKTIKSAKVTGAVLGSYHPHGSASVYEAMIGLVQDWTMRYPLIELQGNPGNIDGDGPAADRYTECRLTRIGEALMKDIEKGFVETRPNYDDTTTEPVVASGLIANALINATSGIACGFSTTMASHNLTEVYNALDYILAQALEDKEADVSHLTKIIKGPDFP
;
A
#
# COMPACT_ATOMS: atom_id res chain seq x y z
N MET A 1 4.45 50.30 -11.25
CA MET A 1 4.86 49.60 -10.02
C MET A 1 6.33 49.28 -10.13
N ALA A 2 7.17 49.65 -9.19
CA ALA A 2 8.60 49.36 -9.22
C ALA A 2 8.80 47.84 -8.97
N GLU A 3 9.52 47.20 -9.88
CA GLU A 3 9.86 45.78 -9.76
C GLU A 3 10.97 45.63 -8.68
N THR A 4 10.69 44.88 -7.64
CA THR A 4 11.66 44.64 -6.55
C THR A 4 12.45 43.39 -6.87
N ILE A 5 13.69 43.53 -7.25
CA ILE A 5 14.62 42.41 -7.50
C ILE A 5 15.24 41.99 -6.16
N ILE A 6 14.94 40.76 -5.76
CA ILE A 6 15.52 40.12 -4.57
C ILE A 6 16.66 39.22 -5.01
N GLN A 7 17.90 39.52 -4.60
CA GLN A 7 19.05 38.62 -4.81
C GLN A 7 19.09 37.56 -3.72
N LYS A 8 19.07 36.28 -4.12
CA LYS A 8 19.28 35.14 -3.22
C LYS A 8 20.38 34.25 -3.77
N SER A 9 21.15 33.61 -2.90
CA SER A 9 22.05 32.55 -3.35
C SER A 9 21.25 31.36 -3.90
N LEU A 10 21.84 30.59 -4.83
CA LEU A 10 21.20 29.39 -5.38
C LEU A 10 20.89 28.38 -4.25
N GLY A 11 21.77 28.22 -3.28
CA GLY A 11 21.57 27.36 -2.12
C GLY A 11 20.35 27.77 -1.29
N ASP A 12 20.21 29.05 -0.96
CA ASP A 12 19.07 29.58 -0.19
C ASP A 12 17.74 29.49 -0.94
N ALA A 13 17.79 29.48 -2.26
CA ALA A 13 16.58 29.30 -3.08
C ALA A 13 16.18 27.82 -3.24
N LEU A 14 17.16 26.90 -3.34
CA LEU A 14 16.93 25.48 -3.60
C LEU A 14 16.61 24.69 -2.31
N ALA A 15 17.29 24.99 -1.18
CA ALA A 15 17.14 24.21 0.04
C ALA A 15 15.69 24.06 0.53
N PRO A 16 14.88 25.13 0.64
CA PRO A 16 13.48 24.99 1.06
C PRO A 16 12.61 24.22 0.06
N ARG A 17 12.86 24.39 -1.24
CA ARG A 17 12.13 23.68 -2.29
C ARG A 17 12.47 22.19 -2.30
N TYR A 18 13.75 21.86 -2.14
CA TYR A 18 14.18 20.47 -2.03
C TYR A 18 13.62 19.80 -0.78
N LYS A 19 13.55 20.52 0.35
CA LYS A 19 12.92 20.00 1.58
C LYS A 19 11.45 19.65 1.36
N SER A 20 10.67 20.53 0.74
CA SER A 20 9.25 20.25 0.43
C SER A 20 9.10 19.06 -0.51
N TYR A 21 9.92 18.97 -1.56
CA TYR A 21 9.92 17.83 -2.48
C TYR A 21 10.30 16.52 -1.76
N ALA A 22 11.33 16.56 -0.90
CA ALA A 22 11.76 15.38 -0.16
C ALA A 22 10.67 14.90 0.81
N GLN A 23 9.98 15.82 1.49
CA GLN A 23 8.87 15.52 2.38
C GLN A 23 7.70 14.90 1.63
N GLU A 24 7.26 15.48 0.52
CA GLU A 24 6.20 14.94 -0.33
C GLU A 24 6.56 13.53 -0.85
N THR A 25 7.81 13.34 -1.28
CA THR A 25 8.29 12.03 -1.75
C THR A 25 8.28 10.98 -0.63
N LEU A 26 8.58 11.36 0.60
CA LEU A 26 8.51 10.48 1.76
C LEU A 26 7.06 10.07 2.06
N GLU A 27 6.18 11.04 2.24
CA GLU A 27 4.82 10.85 2.75
C GLU A 27 3.88 10.27 1.69
N GLU A 28 3.94 10.78 0.45
CA GLU A 28 2.95 10.45 -0.58
C GLU A 28 3.41 9.40 -1.60
N ARG A 29 4.65 8.88 -1.49
CA ARG A 29 5.15 7.94 -2.51
C ARG A 29 5.92 6.76 -1.97
N ALA A 30 6.94 7.00 -1.14
CA ALA A 30 8.00 6.01 -0.96
C ALA A 30 7.86 5.15 0.29
N ILE A 31 7.40 5.73 1.40
CA ILE A 31 7.36 5.05 2.68
C ILE A 31 5.97 4.45 2.92
N PRO A 32 5.87 3.15 3.21
CA PRO A 32 4.60 2.53 3.59
C PRO A 32 4.16 3.00 4.98
N ASP A 33 2.84 3.10 5.19
CA ASP A 33 2.28 3.37 6.51
C ASP A 33 2.46 2.14 7.41
N ILE A 34 2.92 2.33 8.64
CA ILE A 34 3.17 1.22 9.57
C ILE A 34 1.88 0.50 9.98
N ARG A 35 0.74 1.15 9.92
CA ARG A 35 -0.57 0.62 10.32
C ARG A 35 -1.09 -0.42 9.35
N ASP A 36 -0.84 -0.27 8.05
CA ASP A 36 -1.33 -1.17 7.01
C ASP A 36 -0.26 -1.73 6.07
N GLY A 37 0.97 -1.22 6.13
CA GLY A 37 2.09 -1.65 5.27
C GLY A 37 1.95 -1.24 3.81
N LEU A 38 1.04 -0.33 3.47
CA LEU A 38 0.77 0.10 2.10
C LEU A 38 1.42 1.46 1.81
N LYS A 39 1.88 1.63 0.59
CA LYS A 39 2.16 2.94 0.03
C LYS A 39 0.85 3.58 -0.44
N PRO A 40 0.77 4.91 -0.54
CA PRO A 40 -0.47 5.58 -0.97
C PRO A 40 -1.07 5.03 -2.28
N VAL A 41 -0.23 4.75 -3.28
CA VAL A 41 -0.69 4.16 -4.53
C VAL A 41 -1.33 2.78 -4.35
N HIS A 42 -0.76 1.93 -3.48
CA HIS A 42 -1.30 0.60 -3.19
C HIS A 42 -2.67 0.69 -2.51
N LEU A 43 -2.79 1.57 -1.51
CA LEU A 43 -4.06 1.82 -0.82
C LEU A 43 -5.14 2.29 -1.79
N ARG A 44 -4.82 3.26 -2.65
CA ARG A 44 -5.73 3.81 -3.67
C ARG A 44 -6.19 2.74 -4.68
N ILE A 45 -5.30 1.85 -5.10
CA ILE A 45 -5.64 0.73 -5.99
C ILE A 45 -6.63 -0.22 -5.30
N LEU A 46 -6.32 -0.69 -4.08
CA LEU A 46 -7.15 -1.63 -3.36
C LEU A 46 -8.50 -1.02 -2.99
N TYR A 47 -8.51 0.25 -2.56
CA TYR A 47 -9.73 0.98 -2.25
C TYR A 47 -10.63 1.15 -3.47
N CYS A 48 -10.10 1.60 -4.61
CA CYS A 48 -10.85 1.72 -5.86
C CYS A 48 -11.42 0.36 -6.31
N MET A 49 -10.62 -0.72 -6.23
CA MET A 49 -11.09 -2.06 -6.56
C MET A 49 -12.23 -2.52 -5.65
N TYR A 50 -12.14 -2.26 -4.35
CA TYR A 50 -13.14 -2.66 -3.36
C TYR A 50 -14.39 -1.80 -3.40
N ASN A 51 -14.22 -0.48 -3.24
CA ASN A 51 -15.30 0.47 -3.04
C ASN A 51 -16.03 0.86 -4.35
N ASP A 52 -15.26 1.23 -5.38
CA ASP A 52 -15.85 1.80 -6.59
C ASP A 52 -16.21 0.74 -7.62
N LEU A 53 -15.36 -0.28 -7.75
CA LEU A 53 -15.53 -1.33 -8.76
C LEU A 53 -16.15 -2.61 -8.20
N ASN A 54 -16.29 -2.73 -6.88
CA ASN A 54 -16.82 -3.91 -6.19
C ASN A 54 -16.17 -5.22 -6.64
N LEU A 55 -14.85 -5.20 -6.82
CA LEU A 55 -14.05 -6.33 -7.33
C LEU A 55 -13.58 -7.27 -6.22
N THR A 56 -14.50 -7.78 -5.42
CA THR A 56 -14.18 -8.76 -4.38
C THR A 56 -13.77 -10.11 -4.97
N HIS A 57 -13.23 -11.00 -4.15
CA HIS A 57 -12.73 -12.32 -4.58
C HIS A 57 -13.78 -13.22 -5.23
N ASN A 58 -15.07 -12.96 -4.99
CA ASN A 58 -16.20 -13.71 -5.55
C ASN A 58 -16.71 -13.15 -6.89
N HIS A 59 -16.26 -11.96 -7.30
CA HIS A 59 -16.67 -11.36 -8.57
C HIS A 59 -15.81 -11.83 -9.73
N LYS A 60 -16.36 -11.67 -10.94
CA LYS A 60 -15.58 -11.91 -12.16
C LYS A 60 -14.43 -10.89 -12.26
N THR A 61 -13.31 -11.33 -12.80
CA THR A 61 -12.21 -10.45 -13.16
C THR A 61 -12.64 -9.42 -14.21
N ILE A 62 -12.03 -8.25 -14.17
CA ILE A 62 -12.18 -7.22 -15.20
C ILE A 62 -10.82 -6.82 -15.74
N LYS A 63 -10.78 -6.16 -16.90
CA LYS A 63 -9.54 -5.65 -17.50
C LYS A 63 -8.77 -4.76 -16.53
N SER A 64 -7.48 -5.02 -16.38
CA SER A 64 -6.60 -4.23 -15.53
C SER A 64 -6.57 -2.76 -15.94
N ALA A 65 -6.64 -2.48 -17.25
CA ALA A 65 -6.77 -1.12 -17.77
C ALA A 65 -7.98 -0.35 -17.23
N LYS A 66 -9.10 -1.03 -16.91
CA LYS A 66 -10.26 -0.40 -16.29
C LYS A 66 -9.96 0.03 -14.85
N VAL A 67 -9.27 -0.82 -14.08
CA VAL A 67 -8.83 -0.49 -12.72
C VAL A 67 -7.85 0.68 -12.75
N THR A 68 -6.81 0.59 -13.58
CA THR A 68 -5.82 1.66 -13.75
C THR A 68 -6.46 3.00 -14.09
N GLY A 69 -7.40 3.00 -15.05
CA GLY A 69 -8.13 4.20 -15.47
C GLY A 69 -8.99 4.81 -14.34
N ALA A 70 -9.68 3.98 -13.55
CA ALA A 70 -10.49 4.43 -12.42
C ALA A 70 -9.62 5.05 -11.32
N VAL A 71 -8.48 4.41 -10.97
CA VAL A 71 -7.53 4.92 -9.98
C VAL A 71 -6.95 6.25 -10.42
N LEU A 72 -6.57 6.39 -11.69
CA LEU A 72 -6.05 7.64 -12.24
C LEU A 72 -7.08 8.78 -12.18
N GLY A 73 -8.32 8.47 -12.56
CA GLY A 73 -9.38 9.46 -12.63
C GLY A 73 -9.83 9.98 -11.27
N SER A 74 -9.77 9.14 -10.25
CA SER A 74 -10.37 9.48 -8.94
C SER A 74 -9.37 9.74 -7.83
N TYR A 75 -8.18 9.10 -7.85
CA TYR A 75 -7.31 9.09 -6.66
C TYR A 75 -5.85 9.41 -6.92
N HIS A 76 -5.30 9.03 -8.06
CA HIS A 76 -3.84 9.08 -8.27
C HIS A 76 -3.47 9.68 -9.62
N PRO A 77 -3.40 11.04 -9.76
CA PRO A 77 -3.21 11.75 -11.01
C PRO A 77 -1.76 11.69 -11.52
N HIS A 78 -1.25 10.47 -11.74
CA HIS A 78 0.09 10.22 -12.25
C HIS A 78 0.03 9.34 -13.51
N GLY A 79 1.18 8.91 -14.06
CA GLY A 79 1.19 8.09 -15.27
C GLY A 79 0.54 6.71 -15.08
N SER A 80 -0.23 6.24 -16.08
CA SER A 80 -0.90 4.93 -16.03
C SER A 80 0.06 3.76 -15.82
N ALA A 81 1.25 3.85 -16.40
CA ALA A 81 2.29 2.82 -16.23
C ALA A 81 2.68 2.62 -14.75
N SER A 82 2.85 3.71 -14.00
CA SER A 82 3.24 3.62 -12.59
C SER A 82 2.16 2.97 -11.72
N VAL A 83 0.87 3.25 -12.00
CA VAL A 83 -0.25 2.61 -11.29
C VAL A 83 -0.33 1.12 -11.65
N TYR A 84 -0.13 0.79 -12.93
CA TYR A 84 -0.14 -0.61 -13.36
C TYR A 84 1.03 -1.41 -12.76
N GLU A 85 2.24 -0.86 -12.77
CA GLU A 85 3.41 -1.48 -12.15
C GLU A 85 3.22 -1.70 -10.64
N ALA A 86 2.67 -0.72 -9.93
CA ALA A 86 2.32 -0.86 -8.52
C ALA A 86 1.28 -1.98 -8.29
N MET A 87 0.25 -2.05 -9.15
CA MET A 87 -0.76 -3.11 -9.09
C MET A 87 -0.14 -4.48 -9.33
N ILE A 88 0.77 -4.62 -10.30
CA ILE A 88 1.47 -5.88 -10.58
C ILE A 88 2.32 -6.32 -9.38
N GLY A 89 2.97 -5.40 -8.68
CA GLY A 89 3.69 -5.73 -7.45
C GLY A 89 2.82 -6.38 -6.38
N LEU A 90 1.51 -6.09 -6.34
CA LEU A 90 0.56 -6.70 -5.40
C LEU A 90 0.04 -8.08 -5.85
N VAL A 91 0.37 -8.50 -7.07
CA VAL A 91 -0.03 -9.78 -7.68
C VAL A 91 1.07 -10.84 -7.55
N GLN A 92 2.33 -10.43 -7.66
CA GLN A 92 3.48 -11.32 -7.82
C GLN A 92 3.78 -12.10 -6.55
N ASP A 93 3.74 -13.43 -6.59
CA ASP A 93 3.96 -14.32 -5.45
C ASP A 93 5.42 -14.42 -5.00
N TRP A 94 6.37 -13.92 -5.81
CA TRP A 94 7.77 -13.73 -5.42
C TRP A 94 8.06 -12.35 -4.81
N THR A 95 7.10 -11.42 -4.91
CA THR A 95 7.16 -10.08 -4.29
C THR A 95 6.36 -10.03 -3.00
N MET A 96 5.19 -10.65 -3.00
CA MET A 96 4.25 -10.67 -1.89
C MET A 96 4.15 -12.07 -1.32
N ARG A 97 4.38 -12.25 -0.02
CA ARG A 97 4.15 -13.55 0.65
C ARG A 97 2.67 -13.97 0.59
N TYR A 98 1.78 -12.98 0.63
CA TYR A 98 0.33 -13.14 0.48
C TYR A 98 -0.19 -12.11 -0.52
N PRO A 99 -0.27 -12.42 -1.82
CA PRO A 99 -0.74 -11.49 -2.84
C PRO A 99 -2.12 -10.91 -2.51
N LEU A 100 -2.28 -9.61 -2.73
CA LEU A 100 -3.53 -8.89 -2.44
C LEU A 100 -4.46 -8.83 -3.64
N ILE A 101 -3.92 -9.04 -4.84
CA ILE A 101 -4.65 -9.01 -6.12
C ILE A 101 -4.40 -10.33 -6.83
N GLU A 102 -5.46 -10.92 -7.39
CA GLU A 102 -5.42 -12.04 -8.32
C GLU A 102 -5.43 -11.51 -9.75
N LEU A 103 -4.56 -12.02 -10.60
CA LEU A 103 -4.44 -11.64 -12.01
C LEU A 103 -4.67 -12.84 -12.92
N GLN A 104 -5.42 -12.63 -13.99
CA GLN A 104 -5.48 -13.52 -15.14
C GLN A 104 -4.64 -12.92 -16.28
N GLY A 105 -3.56 -13.59 -16.62
CA GLY A 105 -2.58 -13.14 -17.61
C GLY A 105 -1.16 -13.32 -17.12
N ASN A 106 -0.22 -12.68 -17.79
CA ASN A 106 1.20 -12.76 -17.43
C ASN A 106 1.60 -11.59 -16.51
N PRO A 107 1.95 -11.84 -15.23
CA PRO A 107 2.45 -10.82 -14.29
C PRO A 107 3.96 -10.53 -14.43
N GLY A 108 4.62 -11.11 -15.42
CA GLY A 108 6.08 -11.18 -15.51
C GLY A 108 6.63 -12.44 -14.86
N ASN A 109 7.94 -12.47 -14.65
CA ASN A 109 8.63 -13.57 -13.97
C ASN A 109 9.78 -13.06 -13.09
N ILE A 110 10.36 -13.98 -12.32
CA ILE A 110 11.49 -13.67 -11.43
C ILE A 110 12.79 -13.37 -12.21
N ASP A 111 12.88 -13.80 -13.47
CA ASP A 111 14.05 -13.56 -14.32
C ASP A 111 14.07 -12.14 -14.90
N GLY A 112 13.03 -11.33 -14.63
CA GLY A 112 12.97 -9.93 -15.01
C GLY A 112 12.18 -9.64 -16.28
N ASP A 113 11.47 -10.62 -16.85
CA ASP A 113 10.52 -10.33 -17.93
C ASP A 113 9.35 -9.50 -17.37
N GLY A 114 9.00 -8.43 -18.07
CA GLY A 114 7.91 -7.55 -17.68
C GLY A 114 6.52 -8.20 -17.82
N PRO A 115 5.51 -7.63 -17.15
CA PRO A 115 4.14 -8.09 -17.28
C PRO A 115 3.57 -7.80 -18.68
N ALA A 116 2.56 -8.56 -19.07
CA ALA A 116 1.74 -8.22 -20.24
C ALA A 116 1.04 -6.86 -20.00
N ALA A 117 0.80 -6.10 -21.07
CA ALA A 117 0.13 -4.81 -20.95
C ALA A 117 -1.27 -4.96 -20.30
N ASP A 118 -1.69 -3.95 -19.55
CA ASP A 118 -2.92 -3.87 -18.77
C ASP A 118 -4.22 -4.18 -19.54
N ARG A 119 -4.22 -3.90 -20.85
CA ARG A 119 -5.34 -4.23 -21.76
C ARG A 119 -5.51 -5.74 -22.01
N TYR A 120 -4.47 -6.54 -21.76
CA TYR A 120 -4.49 -8.00 -21.97
C TYR A 120 -4.76 -8.76 -20.67
N THR A 121 -4.49 -8.18 -19.52
CA THR A 121 -4.68 -8.82 -18.22
C THR A 121 -6.03 -8.47 -17.60
N GLU A 122 -6.48 -9.32 -16.68
CA GLU A 122 -7.69 -9.11 -15.89
C GLU A 122 -7.39 -9.35 -14.41
N CYS A 123 -8.04 -8.61 -13.52
CA CYS A 123 -7.75 -8.71 -12.10
C CYS A 123 -9.00 -8.60 -11.23
N ARG A 124 -8.84 -9.03 -9.98
CA ARG A 124 -9.77 -8.85 -8.86
C ARG A 124 -9.01 -8.93 -7.54
N LEU A 125 -9.64 -8.57 -6.43
CA LEU A 125 -9.04 -8.76 -5.11
C LEU A 125 -8.95 -10.24 -4.75
N THR A 126 -7.89 -10.62 -4.03
CA THR A 126 -7.86 -11.88 -3.30
C THR A 126 -8.70 -11.79 -2.02
N ARG A 127 -8.91 -12.92 -1.32
CA ARG A 127 -9.56 -12.91 0.00
C ARG A 127 -8.83 -12.05 1.02
N ILE A 128 -7.50 -12.02 0.96
CA ILE A 128 -6.65 -11.22 1.85
C ILE A 128 -6.76 -9.74 1.49
N GLY A 129 -6.69 -9.39 0.20
CA GLY A 129 -6.89 -8.02 -0.26
C GLY A 129 -8.29 -7.47 0.09
N GLU A 130 -9.33 -8.29 -0.03
CA GLU A 130 -10.69 -7.94 0.40
C GLU A 130 -10.77 -7.75 1.91
N ALA A 131 -10.19 -8.67 2.70
CA ALA A 131 -10.22 -8.57 4.16
C ALA A 131 -9.47 -7.33 4.68
N LEU A 132 -8.44 -6.86 3.96
CA LEU A 132 -7.72 -5.64 4.30
C LEU A 132 -8.58 -4.37 4.10
N MET A 133 -9.52 -4.40 3.16
CA MET A 133 -10.47 -3.30 2.86
C MET A 133 -11.83 -3.44 3.57
N LYS A 134 -12.10 -4.60 4.17
CA LYS A 134 -13.40 -4.90 4.76
C LYS A 134 -13.76 -3.89 5.85
N ASP A 135 -15.02 -3.50 5.87
CA ASP A 135 -15.58 -2.56 6.86
C ASP A 135 -15.05 -1.11 6.77
N ILE A 136 -14.30 -0.77 5.70
CA ILE A 136 -13.75 0.57 5.52
C ILE A 136 -14.84 1.64 5.45
N GLU A 137 -16.03 1.27 4.94
CA GLU A 137 -17.19 2.14 4.86
C GLU A 137 -17.89 2.40 6.20
N LYS A 138 -17.53 1.70 7.27
CA LYS A 138 -18.16 1.85 8.60
C LYS A 138 -17.67 3.06 9.40
N GLY A 139 -16.77 3.86 8.84
CA GLY A 139 -16.27 5.07 9.47
C GLY A 139 -15.26 4.85 10.60
N PHE A 140 -14.63 3.68 10.68
CA PHE A 140 -13.55 3.41 11.64
C PHE A 140 -12.21 4.00 11.20
N VAL A 141 -12.10 4.39 9.94
CA VAL A 141 -10.89 4.90 9.33
C VAL A 141 -11.08 6.36 8.98
N GLU A 142 -10.05 7.15 9.26
CA GLU A 142 -10.00 8.54 8.85
C GLU A 142 -9.98 8.64 7.32
N THR A 143 -10.74 9.59 6.78
CA THR A 143 -10.78 9.88 5.34
C THR A 143 -10.31 11.28 5.07
N ARG A 144 -9.75 11.51 3.90
CA ARG A 144 -9.33 12.82 3.40
C ARG A 144 -9.93 13.07 2.00
N PRO A 145 -10.06 14.33 1.57
CA PRO A 145 -10.39 14.64 0.18
C PRO A 145 -9.35 14.02 -0.78
N ASN A 146 -9.81 13.62 -1.97
CA ASN A 146 -8.92 13.23 -3.05
C ASN A 146 -8.21 14.47 -3.65
N TYR A 147 -7.38 14.29 -4.67
CA TYR A 147 -6.54 15.34 -5.26
C TYR A 147 -7.30 16.53 -5.85
N ASP A 148 -8.57 16.40 -6.19
CA ASP A 148 -9.41 17.44 -6.82
C ASP A 148 -10.67 17.78 -6.01
N ASP A 149 -10.76 17.33 -4.76
CA ASP A 149 -11.87 17.55 -3.83
C ASP A 149 -13.23 17.03 -4.31
N THR A 150 -13.27 16.14 -5.32
CA THR A 150 -14.54 15.58 -5.85
C THR A 150 -15.04 14.38 -5.08
N THR A 151 -14.16 13.66 -4.39
CA THR A 151 -14.50 12.49 -3.56
C THR A 151 -13.54 12.39 -2.37
N THR A 152 -13.70 11.35 -1.56
CA THR A 152 -12.82 11.09 -0.42
C THR A 152 -12.08 9.77 -0.59
N GLU A 153 -10.87 9.71 -0.03
CA GLU A 153 -10.07 8.49 0.06
C GLU A 153 -9.72 8.19 1.52
N PRO A 154 -9.53 6.92 1.91
CA PRO A 154 -9.08 6.57 3.25
C PRO A 154 -7.61 6.97 3.44
N VAL A 155 -7.25 7.34 4.66
CA VAL A 155 -5.85 7.62 5.04
C VAL A 155 -5.07 6.31 5.21
N VAL A 156 -5.74 5.24 5.64
CA VAL A 156 -5.16 3.93 5.92
C VAL A 156 -6.21 2.84 5.66
N ALA A 157 -5.81 1.62 5.40
CA ALA A 157 -6.72 0.48 5.29
C ALA A 157 -7.40 0.15 6.64
N SER A 158 -8.56 -0.52 6.61
CA SER A 158 -9.35 -0.86 7.81
C SER A 158 -8.65 -1.79 8.80
N GLY A 159 -7.59 -2.49 8.36
CA GLY A 159 -6.65 -3.16 9.26
C GLY A 159 -7.11 -4.48 9.89
N LEU A 160 -8.07 -5.21 9.30
CA LEU A 160 -8.44 -6.55 9.79
C LEU A 160 -7.30 -7.58 9.69
N ILE A 161 -6.27 -7.27 8.92
CA ILE A 161 -5.08 -8.10 8.75
C ILE A 161 -3.85 -7.21 8.97
N ALA A 162 -2.89 -7.69 9.74
CA ALA A 162 -1.61 -7.01 9.97
C ALA A 162 -0.69 -7.10 8.72
N ASN A 163 -1.12 -6.49 7.61
CA ASN A 163 -0.44 -6.57 6.32
C ASN A 163 1.02 -6.11 6.40
N ALA A 164 1.33 -5.10 7.21
CA ALA A 164 2.70 -4.62 7.44
C ALA A 164 3.65 -5.72 7.96
N LEU A 165 3.12 -6.75 8.62
CA LEU A 165 3.91 -7.86 9.16
C LEU A 165 3.91 -9.09 8.25
N ILE A 166 2.79 -9.39 7.57
CA ILE A 166 2.69 -10.60 6.75
C ILE A 166 3.29 -10.45 5.36
N ASN A 167 3.32 -9.24 4.82
CA ASN A 167 3.89 -8.97 3.51
C ASN A 167 5.17 -8.12 3.62
N ALA A 168 6.15 -8.49 2.82
CA ALA A 168 7.35 -7.67 2.70
C ALA A 168 7.03 -6.31 2.09
N THR A 169 7.64 -5.28 2.59
CA THR A 169 7.55 -3.95 2.01
C THR A 169 8.89 -3.24 2.07
N SER A 170 9.18 -2.46 1.05
CA SER A 170 10.39 -1.65 1.00
C SER A 170 10.10 -0.29 0.37
N GLY A 171 10.85 0.71 0.77
CA GLY A 171 10.74 2.05 0.23
C GLY A 171 12.06 2.77 0.28
N ILE A 172 12.36 3.55 -0.77
CA ILE A 172 13.55 4.40 -0.87
C ILE A 172 13.09 5.81 -1.18
N ALA A 173 13.48 6.74 -0.34
CA ALA A 173 13.16 8.15 -0.47
C ALA A 173 14.39 9.04 -0.27
N CYS A 174 14.21 10.36 -0.25
CA CYS A 174 15.29 11.30 -0.01
C CYS A 174 15.80 11.19 1.43
N GLY A 175 16.99 10.61 1.62
CA GLY A 175 17.62 10.48 2.94
C GLY A 175 17.10 9.37 3.85
N PHE A 176 16.07 8.62 3.42
CA PHE A 176 15.45 7.54 4.18
C PHE A 176 15.23 6.31 3.30
N SER A 177 15.35 5.14 3.90
CA SER A 177 14.93 3.87 3.32
C SER A 177 14.30 3.01 4.40
N THR A 178 13.35 2.16 4.00
CA THR A 178 12.73 1.18 4.87
C THR A 178 12.72 -0.17 4.18
N THR A 179 12.89 -1.22 4.96
CA THR A 179 12.74 -2.61 4.51
C THR A 179 12.14 -3.41 5.65
N MET A 180 11.01 -4.04 5.39
CA MET A 180 10.31 -4.92 6.32
C MET A 180 10.22 -6.31 5.69
N ALA A 181 10.60 -7.34 6.44
CA ALA A 181 10.47 -8.72 6.00
C ALA A 181 9.03 -9.23 6.21
N SER A 182 8.60 -10.18 5.38
CA SER A 182 7.34 -10.90 5.54
C SER A 182 7.42 -11.94 6.65
N HIS A 183 6.27 -12.26 7.26
CA HIS A 183 6.15 -13.26 8.31
C HIS A 183 4.95 -14.18 8.04
N ASN A 184 4.95 -15.34 8.68
CA ASN A 184 3.87 -16.30 8.57
C ASN A 184 2.57 -15.77 9.20
N LEU A 185 1.48 -15.80 8.43
CA LEU A 185 0.17 -15.28 8.85
C LEU A 185 -0.34 -15.92 10.15
N THR A 186 -0.16 -17.24 10.30
CA THR A 186 -0.62 -17.96 11.50
C THR A 186 0.19 -17.55 12.73
N GLU A 187 1.51 -17.37 12.58
CA GLU A 187 2.37 -16.92 13.68
C GLU A 187 2.02 -15.48 14.09
N VAL A 188 1.80 -14.58 13.12
CA VAL A 188 1.36 -13.20 13.39
C VAL A 188 -0.01 -13.18 14.08
N TYR A 189 -0.96 -13.99 13.60
CA TYR A 189 -2.28 -14.11 14.24
C TYR A 189 -2.16 -14.59 15.71
N ASN A 190 -1.40 -15.63 15.97
CA ASN A 190 -1.20 -16.15 17.33
C ASN A 190 -0.51 -15.11 18.25
N ALA A 191 0.41 -14.31 17.71
CA ALA A 191 1.04 -13.23 18.45
C ALA A 191 0.07 -12.11 18.79
N LEU A 192 -0.80 -11.72 17.85
CA LEU A 192 -1.86 -10.74 18.10
C LEU A 192 -2.88 -11.23 19.12
N ASP A 193 -3.30 -12.49 19.03
CA ASP A 193 -4.20 -13.11 20.02
C ASP A 193 -3.61 -13.08 21.43
N TYR A 194 -2.33 -13.42 21.56
CA TYR A 194 -1.60 -13.31 22.83
C TYR A 194 -1.55 -11.86 23.34
N ILE A 195 -1.23 -10.88 22.48
CA ILE A 195 -1.17 -9.47 22.88
C ILE A 195 -2.55 -9.00 23.37
N LEU A 196 -3.61 -9.35 22.65
CA LEU A 196 -4.98 -8.99 23.02
C LEU A 196 -5.38 -9.64 24.36
N ALA A 197 -5.04 -10.91 24.59
CA ALA A 197 -5.30 -11.58 25.86
C ALA A 197 -4.59 -10.90 27.04
N GLN A 198 -3.33 -10.46 26.85
CA GLN A 198 -2.61 -9.72 27.88
C GLN A 198 -3.24 -8.33 28.12
N ALA A 199 -3.61 -7.63 27.07
CA ALA A 199 -4.25 -6.31 27.17
C ALA A 199 -5.60 -6.36 27.90
N LEU A 200 -6.40 -7.42 27.71
CA LEU A 200 -7.67 -7.63 28.44
C LEU A 200 -7.47 -7.85 29.94
N GLU A 201 -6.27 -8.27 30.37
CA GLU A 201 -5.89 -8.44 31.76
C GLU A 201 -5.10 -7.24 32.34
N ASP A 202 -5.06 -6.11 31.60
CA ASP A 202 -4.24 -4.92 31.91
C ASP A 202 -2.75 -5.23 32.10
N LYS A 203 -2.22 -6.22 31.35
CA LYS A 203 -0.82 -6.65 31.37
C LYS A 203 -0.12 -6.26 30.06
N GLU A 204 1.17 -6.00 30.15
CA GLU A 204 2.03 -5.86 28.96
C GLU A 204 2.39 -7.24 28.39
N ALA A 205 2.46 -7.33 27.06
CA ALA A 205 2.88 -8.56 26.39
C ALA A 205 4.39 -8.79 26.58
N ASP A 206 4.78 -10.01 26.96
CA ASP A 206 6.19 -10.38 27.10
C ASP A 206 6.83 -10.60 25.73
N VAL A 207 7.84 -9.79 25.41
CA VAL A 207 8.62 -9.89 24.17
C VAL A 207 9.29 -11.25 24.01
N SER A 208 9.79 -11.86 25.12
CA SER A 208 10.40 -13.19 25.08
C SER A 208 9.40 -14.28 24.70
N HIS A 209 8.12 -14.08 24.97
CA HIS A 209 7.06 -14.99 24.55
C HIS A 209 6.71 -14.77 23.07
N LEU A 210 6.60 -13.50 22.64
CA LEU A 210 6.34 -13.16 21.24
C LEU A 210 7.39 -13.71 20.28
N THR A 211 8.68 -13.66 20.65
CA THR A 211 9.78 -14.25 19.85
C THR A 211 9.76 -15.77 19.75
N LYS A 212 9.01 -16.46 20.63
CA LYS A 212 8.77 -17.90 20.50
C LYS A 212 7.59 -18.21 19.58
N ILE A 213 6.64 -17.29 19.44
CA ILE A 213 5.48 -17.42 18.54
C ILE A 213 5.91 -17.10 17.13
N ILE A 214 6.52 -15.92 16.91
CA ILE A 214 7.05 -15.50 15.61
C ILE A 214 8.50 -15.98 15.52
N LYS A 215 8.74 -17.00 14.72
CA LYS A 215 10.06 -17.66 14.61
C LYS A 215 11.05 -16.93 13.73
N GLY A 216 10.61 -15.90 13.01
CA GLY A 216 11.41 -15.08 12.14
C GLY A 216 10.75 -14.83 10.78
N PRO A 217 11.49 -14.22 9.83
CA PRO A 217 10.98 -13.97 8.50
C PRO A 217 10.54 -15.24 7.78
N ASP A 218 9.44 -15.14 7.04
CA ASP A 218 8.88 -16.19 6.17
C ASP A 218 8.77 -15.60 4.76
N PHE A 219 9.70 -15.97 3.90
CA PHE A 219 9.82 -15.42 2.55
C PHE A 219 8.96 -16.21 1.55
N PRO A 220 8.54 -15.57 0.42
CA PRO A 220 7.87 -16.23 -0.69
C PRO A 220 8.66 -17.36 -1.31
#